data_06a6506f33e2db1b138fbe94b44b0dc4
#
_entry.id   06a6506f33e2db1b138fbe94b44b0dc4
#
_cell.length_a   1.000
_cell.length_b   1.000
_cell.length_c   1.000
_cell.angle_alpha   90.00
_cell.angle_beta   90.00
_cell.angle_gamma   90.00
#
_symmetry.space_group_name_H-M   'P 1'
#
loop_
_entity.id
_entity.type
_entity.pdbx_description
1 polymer ?
#
loop_
_entity_poly.entity_id
_entity_poly.type
_entity_poly.pdbx_seq_one_letter_code
_entity_poly.pdbx_strand_id
1 'polypeptide(L)'
;MKIGKDTQNAARRLFRLCMDGNAVAEDRVRLIARKIAERKPRNYAALLKAFSGMVEYAVKSRTATIQSAVPLTEEERSLIQAKLEARYGGALYYRWEVEPSLLAGVRIQ
;
A
#
# COMPACT_ATOMS: atom_id res chain seq x y z
N MET A 1 -5.45 7.52 20.58
CA MET A 1 -4.18 8.07 21.12
C MET A 1 -3.66 9.17 20.22
N LYS A 2 -3.38 10.32 20.80
CA LYS A 2 -2.83 11.45 20.02
C LYS A 2 -1.32 11.31 19.94
N ILE A 3 -0.79 11.28 18.71
CA ILE A 3 0.63 11.15 18.48
C ILE A 3 1.25 12.55 18.35
N GLY A 4 2.33 12.78 19.10
CA GLY A 4 3.00 14.07 19.10
C GLY A 4 3.63 14.42 17.76
N LYS A 5 3.82 15.71 17.51
CA LYS A 5 4.35 16.23 16.26
C LYS A 5 5.77 15.70 15.94
N ASP A 6 6.63 15.62 16.96
CA ASP A 6 8.00 15.12 16.77
C ASP A 6 8.02 13.65 16.37
N THR A 7 7.14 12.84 16.98
CA THR A 7 7.00 11.43 16.64
C THR A 7 6.47 11.26 15.22
N GLN A 8 5.50 12.08 14.82
CA GLN A 8 4.97 12.05 13.46
C GLN A 8 6.03 12.44 12.43
N ASN A 9 6.85 13.44 12.73
CA ASN A 9 7.93 13.87 11.85
C ASN A 9 9.01 12.80 11.72
N ALA A 10 9.34 12.12 12.81
CA ALA A 10 10.28 11.00 12.79
C ALA A 10 9.74 9.85 11.95
N ALA A 11 8.46 9.51 12.12
CA ALA A 11 7.81 8.47 11.33
C ALA A 11 7.82 8.81 9.84
N ARG A 12 7.57 10.07 9.50
CA ARG A 12 7.58 10.54 8.11
C ARG A 12 8.94 10.41 7.47
N ARG A 13 10.02 10.70 8.21
CA ARG A 13 11.39 10.51 7.71
C ARG A 13 11.68 9.05 7.43
N LEU A 14 11.29 8.17 8.34
CA LEU A 14 11.45 6.72 8.17
C LEU A 14 10.64 6.22 6.98
N PHE A 15 9.41 6.72 6.83
CA PHE A 15 8.54 6.35 5.71
C PHE A 15 9.17 6.72 4.37
N ARG A 16 9.80 7.88 4.27
CA ARG A 16 10.47 8.30 3.03
C ARG A 16 11.58 7.35 2.61
N LEU A 17 12.26 6.74 3.56
CA LEU A 17 13.30 5.74 3.28
C LEU A 17 12.72 4.45 2.68
N CYS A 18 11.43 4.20 2.91
CA CYS A 18 10.75 3.03 2.38
C CYS A 18 10.20 3.22 0.97
N MET A 19 10.21 4.46 0.46
CA MET A 19 9.65 4.74 -0.86
C MET A 19 10.68 4.49 -1.95
N ASP A 20 10.24 3.80 -3.00
CA ASP A 20 11.00 3.58 -4.21
C ASP A 20 10.17 4.16 -5.36
N GLY A 21 10.39 5.44 -5.65
CA GLY A 21 9.53 6.19 -6.54
C GLY A 21 8.12 6.33 -5.94
N ASN A 22 7.11 5.82 -6.63
CA ASN A 22 5.72 5.83 -6.15
C ASN A 22 5.33 4.55 -5.42
N ALA A 23 6.23 3.58 -5.33
CA ALA A 23 5.97 2.30 -4.69
C ALA A 23 6.60 2.24 -3.31
N VAL A 24 6.02 1.43 -2.41
CA VAL A 24 6.57 1.16 -1.09
C VAL A 24 7.48 -0.06 -1.19
N ALA A 25 8.73 0.08 -0.74
CA ALA A 25 9.68 -1.02 -0.69
C ALA A 25 9.40 -1.87 0.56
N GLU A 26 8.78 -3.01 0.37
CA GLU A 26 8.30 -3.88 1.45
C GLU A 26 9.43 -4.38 2.35
N ASP A 27 10.58 -4.73 1.77
CA ASP A 27 11.75 -5.16 2.52
C ASP A 27 12.28 -4.07 3.45
N ARG A 28 12.27 -2.82 3.00
CA ARG A 28 12.68 -1.66 3.81
C ARG A 28 11.70 -1.42 4.96
N VAL A 29 10.40 -1.57 4.70
CA VAL A 29 9.36 -1.45 5.73
C VAL A 29 9.60 -2.46 6.84
N ARG A 30 9.84 -3.72 6.49
CA ARG A 30 10.09 -4.79 7.46
C ARG A 30 11.35 -4.52 8.27
N LEU A 31 12.41 -4.08 7.61
CA LEU A 31 13.68 -3.78 8.27
C LEU A 31 13.53 -2.65 9.28
N ILE A 32 12.86 -1.56 8.89
CA ILE A 32 12.67 -0.39 9.76
C ILE A 32 11.75 -0.75 10.93
N ALA A 33 10.66 -1.45 10.69
CA ALA A 33 9.74 -1.89 11.74
C ALA A 33 10.46 -2.79 12.76
N ARG A 34 11.30 -3.70 12.28
CA ARG A 34 12.11 -4.58 13.14
C ARG A 34 13.08 -3.77 13.99
N LYS A 35 13.78 -2.81 13.40
CA LYS A 35 14.72 -1.97 14.14
C LYS A 35 14.04 -1.13 15.22
N ILE A 36 12.87 -0.59 14.93
CA ILE A 36 12.08 0.15 15.93
C ILE A 36 11.72 -0.76 17.10
N ALA A 37 11.27 -1.98 16.82
CA ALA A 37 10.88 -2.94 17.84
C ALA A 37 12.09 -3.42 18.67
N GLU A 38 13.26 -3.58 18.07
CA GLU A 38 14.47 -4.03 18.74
C GLU A 38 15.11 -2.95 19.61
N ARG A 39 15.22 -1.73 19.07
CA ARG A 39 15.90 -0.62 19.76
C ARG A 39 15.02 0.07 20.79
N LYS A 40 13.73 -0.02 20.65
CA LYS A 40 12.73 0.59 21.54
C LYS A 40 13.06 2.05 21.90
N PRO A 41 13.18 2.94 20.88
CA PRO A 41 13.44 4.34 21.19
C PRO A 41 12.30 4.95 21.99
N ARG A 42 12.51 6.13 22.55
CA ARG A 42 11.48 6.82 23.32
C ARG A 42 10.21 6.95 22.46
N ASN A 43 9.08 6.55 23.04
CA ASN A 43 7.78 6.53 22.36
C ASN A 43 7.74 5.58 21.16
N TYR A 44 8.45 4.46 21.23
CA TYR A 44 8.54 3.52 20.12
C TYR A 44 7.16 2.99 19.66
N ALA A 45 6.24 2.77 20.58
CA ALA A 45 4.90 2.30 20.24
C ALA A 45 4.15 3.33 19.40
N ALA A 46 4.21 4.61 19.77
CA ALA A 46 3.60 5.68 19.00
C ALA A 46 4.29 5.87 17.64
N LEU A 47 5.62 5.77 17.63
CA LEU A 47 6.41 5.86 16.40
C LEU A 47 6.04 4.73 15.42
N LEU A 48 5.97 3.51 15.92
CA LEU A 48 5.61 2.34 15.11
C LEU A 48 4.18 2.49 14.57
N LYS A 49 3.25 2.95 15.39
CA LYS A 49 1.87 3.17 14.99
C LYS A 49 1.76 4.23 13.88
N ALA A 50 2.46 5.35 14.04
CA ALA A 50 2.46 6.41 13.03
C ALA A 50 3.08 5.94 11.72
N PHE A 51 4.22 5.25 11.80
CA PHE A 51 4.89 4.69 10.63
C PHE A 51 4.01 3.67 9.90
N SER A 52 3.43 2.73 10.65
CA SER A 52 2.54 1.71 10.07
C SER A 52 1.32 2.33 9.39
N GLY A 53 0.74 3.37 10.00
CA GLY A 53 -0.39 4.09 9.42
C GLY A 53 -0.05 4.75 8.09
N MET A 54 1.15 5.33 7.98
CA MET A 54 1.61 5.94 6.73
C MET A 54 1.82 4.89 5.63
N VAL A 55 2.39 3.73 5.98
CA VAL A 55 2.58 2.63 5.04
C VAL A 55 1.23 2.10 4.56
N GLU A 56 0.30 1.85 5.47
CA GLU A 56 -1.05 1.37 5.13
C GLU A 56 -1.77 2.34 4.20
N TYR A 57 -1.70 3.63 4.49
CA TYR A 57 -2.32 4.65 3.67
C TYR A 57 -1.72 4.68 2.26
N ALA A 58 -0.39 4.61 2.15
CA ALA A 58 0.31 4.62 0.88
C ALA A 58 -0.06 3.41 0.02
N VAL A 59 -0.12 2.21 0.63
CA VAL A 59 -0.52 0.99 -0.07
C VAL A 59 -1.98 1.08 -0.53
N LYS A 60 -2.87 1.54 0.34
CA LYS A 60 -4.28 1.72 0.00
C LYS A 60 -4.47 2.70 -1.16
N SER A 61 -3.74 3.81 -1.13
CA SER A 61 -3.83 4.85 -2.16
C SER A 61 -3.35 4.36 -3.53
N ARG A 62 -2.52 3.33 -3.56
CA ARG A 62 -1.99 2.75 -4.81
C ARG A 62 -2.58 1.38 -5.10
N THR A 63 -3.64 0.97 -4.42
CA THR A 63 -4.28 -0.33 -4.63
C THR A 63 -5.52 -0.15 -5.50
N ALA A 64 -5.57 -0.89 -6.60
CA ALA A 64 -6.74 -1.00 -7.45
C ALA A 64 -7.47 -2.30 -7.12
N THR A 65 -8.76 -2.21 -6.80
CA THR A 65 -9.60 -3.37 -6.58
C THR A 65 -10.41 -3.63 -7.86
N ILE A 66 -10.22 -4.81 -8.44
CA ILE A 66 -10.91 -5.19 -9.67
C ILE A 66 -11.87 -6.33 -9.35
N GLN A 67 -13.15 -6.07 -9.53
CA GLN A 67 -14.21 -7.05 -9.33
C GLN A 67 -14.72 -7.53 -10.68
N SER A 68 -14.88 -8.83 -10.84
CA SER A 68 -15.41 -9.44 -12.06
C SER A 68 -16.48 -10.48 -11.72
N ALA A 69 -17.42 -10.68 -12.66
CA ALA A 69 -18.48 -11.67 -12.47
C ALA A 69 -17.94 -13.09 -12.50
N VAL A 70 -16.86 -13.31 -13.25
CA VAL A 70 -16.17 -14.61 -13.37
C VAL A 70 -14.67 -14.39 -13.21
N PRO A 71 -13.89 -15.44 -12.87
CA PRO A 71 -12.44 -15.29 -12.78
C PRO A 71 -11.84 -14.82 -14.10
N LEU A 72 -10.90 -13.88 -14.01
CA LEU A 72 -10.21 -13.33 -15.17
C LEU A 72 -8.99 -14.19 -15.52
N THR A 73 -8.71 -14.30 -16.83
CA THR A 73 -7.49 -14.97 -17.30
C THR A 73 -6.27 -14.07 -17.05
N GLU A 74 -5.07 -14.66 -17.13
CA GLU A 74 -3.83 -13.88 -16.98
C GLU A 74 -3.70 -12.80 -18.06
N GLU A 75 -4.13 -13.09 -19.27
CA GLU A 75 -4.11 -12.11 -20.36
C GLU A 75 -5.01 -10.92 -20.06
N GLU A 76 -6.22 -11.18 -19.55
CA GLU A 76 -7.16 -10.13 -19.16
C GLU A 76 -6.61 -9.29 -18.00
N ARG A 77 -6.01 -9.93 -17.00
CA ARG A 77 -5.38 -9.24 -15.88
C ARG A 77 -4.24 -8.35 -16.35
N SER A 78 -3.36 -8.87 -17.20
CA SER A 78 -2.24 -8.12 -17.76
C SER A 78 -2.69 -6.90 -18.53
N LEU A 79 -3.75 -7.04 -19.33
CA LEU A 79 -4.31 -5.93 -20.09
C LEU A 79 -4.86 -4.83 -19.19
N ILE A 80 -5.59 -5.21 -18.14
CA ILE A 80 -6.14 -4.27 -17.17
C ILE A 80 -5.01 -3.56 -16.43
N GLN A 81 -4.00 -4.30 -15.98
CA GLN A 81 -2.83 -3.73 -15.30
C GLN A 81 -2.12 -2.71 -16.18
N ALA A 82 -1.86 -3.04 -17.44
CA ALA A 82 -1.19 -2.14 -18.36
C ALA A 82 -1.97 -0.83 -18.57
N LYS A 83 -3.27 -0.93 -18.73
CA LYS A 83 -4.13 0.25 -18.90
C LYS A 83 -4.17 1.14 -17.66
N LEU A 84 -4.25 0.53 -16.45
CA LEU A 84 -4.30 1.28 -15.21
C LEU A 84 -2.95 1.95 -14.91
N GLU A 85 -1.85 1.26 -15.14
CA GLU A 85 -0.51 1.82 -14.93
C GLU A 85 -0.23 2.96 -15.88
N ALA A 86 -0.67 2.87 -17.12
CA ALA A 86 -0.55 3.96 -18.10
C ALA A 86 -1.34 5.18 -17.66
N ARG A 87 -2.54 4.97 -17.09
CA ARG A 87 -3.42 6.07 -16.66
C ARG A 87 -2.93 6.75 -15.37
N TYR A 88 -2.43 5.97 -14.42
CA TYR A 88 -2.03 6.48 -13.09
C TYR A 88 -0.52 6.64 -12.92
N GLY A 89 0.26 6.37 -13.96
CA GLY A 89 1.67 6.74 -14.03
C GLY A 89 2.59 5.98 -13.09
N GLY A 90 2.47 4.68 -13.01
CA GLY A 90 3.42 3.88 -12.23
C GLY A 90 2.85 2.61 -11.66
N ALA A 91 3.65 1.92 -10.88
CA ALA A 91 3.29 0.65 -10.28
C ALA A 91 2.11 0.79 -9.30
N LEU A 92 1.18 -0.13 -9.39
CA LEU A 92 0.02 -0.23 -8.53
C LEU A 92 0.01 -1.59 -7.84
N TYR A 93 -0.69 -1.66 -6.71
CA TYR A 93 -1.03 -2.92 -6.08
C TYR A 93 -2.41 -3.32 -6.57
N TYR A 94 -2.66 -4.62 -6.72
CA TYR A 94 -3.91 -5.11 -7.28
C TYR A 94 -4.60 -6.07 -6.34
N ARG A 95 -5.91 -5.91 -6.23
CA ARG A 95 -6.76 -6.82 -5.51
C ARG A 95 -7.81 -7.34 -6.48
N TRP A 96 -7.77 -8.65 -6.75
CA TRP A 96 -8.66 -9.31 -7.70
C TRP A 96 -9.76 -10.02 -6.95
N GLU A 97 -11.00 -9.65 -7.21
CA GLU A 97 -12.16 -10.24 -6.55
C GLU A 97 -13.14 -10.77 -7.60
N VAL A 98 -13.77 -11.92 -7.29
CA VAL A 98 -14.84 -12.46 -8.10
C VAL A 98 -16.15 -12.16 -7.39
N GLU A 99 -17.05 -11.44 -8.08
CA GLU A 99 -18.36 -11.08 -7.55
C GLU A 99 -19.45 -11.51 -8.53
N PRO A 100 -20.01 -12.72 -8.34
CA PRO A 100 -20.99 -13.27 -9.29
C PRO A 100 -22.26 -12.45 -9.48
N SER A 101 -22.56 -11.54 -8.53
CA SER A 101 -23.72 -10.67 -8.66
C SER A 101 -23.58 -9.55 -9.66
N LEU A 102 -22.37 -9.33 -10.21
CA LEU A 102 -22.13 -8.30 -11.21
C LEU A 102 -22.75 -8.73 -12.56
N LEU A 103 -23.60 -7.88 -13.11
CA LEU A 103 -24.27 -8.16 -14.38
C LEU A 103 -23.40 -7.82 -15.58
N ALA A 104 -22.45 -6.92 -15.43
CA ALA A 104 -21.67 -6.34 -16.52
C ALA A 104 -20.16 -6.62 -16.38
N GLY A 105 -19.78 -7.81 -16.17
CA GLY A 105 -18.41 -8.28 -16.29
C GLY A 105 -17.40 -7.76 -15.28
N VAL A 106 -17.02 -6.49 -15.32
CA VAL A 106 -15.90 -5.98 -14.52
C VAL A 106 -16.20 -4.62 -13.90
N ARG A 107 -15.80 -4.47 -12.62
CA ARG A 107 -15.85 -3.18 -11.93
C ARG A 107 -14.47 -2.90 -11.32
N ILE A 108 -14.00 -1.65 -11.46
CA ILE A 108 -12.70 -1.21 -10.95
C ILE A 108 -12.91 -0.08 -9.93
N GLN A 109 -12.29 -0.23 -8.78
CA GLN A 109 -12.35 0.76 -7.71
C GLN A 109 -10.97 1.25 -7.30
#